data_c725e58177e89a43920e8d88e31e0909
#
_entry.id   c725e58177e89a43920e8d88e31e0909
#
_cell.length_a   1.000
_cell.length_b   1.000
_cell.length_c   1.000
_cell.angle_alpha   90.00
_cell.angle_beta   90.00
_cell.angle_gamma   90.00
#
_symmetry.space_group_name_H-M   'P 1'
#
loop_
_entity.id
_entity.type
_entity.pdbx_description
1 polymer ?
#
loop_
_entity_poly.entity_id
_entity_poly.type
_entity_poly.pdbx_seq_one_letter_code
_entity_poly.pdbx_strand_id
1 'polypeptide(L)'
;ESTLDFLEQQILGVKADLSSSEEALNDFRSERVSVDLSLEAKAALDSLVQIEADISAMSISEVEISRRFTQAHPSYISFKRQQENLQEQRNKLRAKLSQLPDTQKRILRLTRDFEAHKAIFVSLDSRRQELSMLKASRMGSVRLMDEAVVLPNIVAPKRSLIAILGTLL
;
A
#
# COMPACT_ATOMS: atom_id res chain seq x y z
N GLU A 1 10.55 -1.95 9.22
CA GLU A 1 11.00 -0.54 9.13
C GLU A 1 11.20 -0.12 7.68
N SER A 2 12.01 -0.80 6.92
CA SER A 2 12.32 -0.43 5.52
C SER A 2 11.13 -0.36 4.56
N THR A 3 10.04 -1.10 4.78
CA THR A 3 8.87 -1.10 3.88
C THR A 3 7.96 0.11 4.15
N LEU A 4 7.80 0.52 5.41
CA LEU A 4 7.06 1.72 5.76
C LEU A 4 7.80 2.97 5.29
N ASP A 5 9.11 3.05 5.52
CA ASP A 5 9.94 4.18 5.07
C ASP A 5 9.90 4.33 3.55
N PHE A 6 9.95 3.20 2.82
CA PHE A 6 9.81 3.19 1.37
C PHE A 6 8.43 3.71 0.93
N LEU A 7 7.33 3.26 1.58
CA LEU A 7 5.99 3.74 1.26
C LEU A 7 5.82 5.23 1.56
N GLU A 8 6.38 5.71 2.66
CA GLU A 8 6.34 7.14 3.00
C GLU A 8 7.04 8.00 1.95
N GLN A 9 8.21 7.57 1.47
CA GLN A 9 8.91 8.25 0.37
C GLN A 9 8.08 8.25 -0.93
N GLN A 10 7.46 7.10 -1.28
CA GLN A 10 6.59 7.00 -2.45
C GLN A 10 5.37 7.91 -2.34
N ILE A 11 4.74 7.99 -1.16
CA ILE A 11 3.59 8.85 -0.90
C ILE A 11 3.96 10.33 -1.08
N LEU A 12 5.14 10.74 -0.63
CA LEU A 12 5.61 12.13 -0.81
C LEU A 12 5.78 12.47 -2.30
N GLY A 13 6.37 11.57 -3.09
CA GLY A 13 6.50 11.74 -4.54
C GLY A 13 5.14 11.86 -5.23
N VAL A 14 4.25 10.89 -4.99
CA VAL A 14 2.91 10.87 -5.61
C VAL A 14 2.07 12.08 -5.18
N LYS A 15 2.24 12.57 -3.94
CA LYS A 15 1.54 13.78 -3.48
C LYS A 15 2.00 15.02 -4.25
N ALA A 16 3.28 15.15 -4.57
CA ALA A 16 3.79 16.23 -5.40
C ALA A 16 3.24 16.14 -6.83
N ASP A 17 3.23 14.94 -7.42
CA ASP A 17 2.69 14.70 -8.75
C ASP A 17 1.17 14.98 -8.81
N LEU A 18 0.43 14.60 -7.75
CA LEU A 18 -0.99 14.90 -7.61
C LEU A 18 -1.24 16.42 -7.60
N SER A 19 -0.51 17.16 -6.79
CA SER A 19 -0.64 18.63 -6.71
C SER A 19 -0.34 19.30 -8.06
N SER A 20 0.72 18.87 -8.74
CA SER A 20 1.09 19.40 -10.07
C SER A 20 0.04 19.08 -11.13
N SER A 21 -0.52 17.87 -11.13
CA SER A 21 -1.56 17.47 -12.08
C SER A 21 -2.91 18.18 -11.82
N GLU A 22 -3.22 18.44 -10.55
CA GLU A 22 -4.41 19.24 -10.17
C GLU A 22 -4.31 20.68 -10.66
N GLU A 23 -3.16 21.32 -10.45
CA GLU A 23 -2.89 22.67 -10.91
C GLU A 23 -3.00 22.77 -12.45
N ALA A 24 -2.33 21.87 -13.17
CA ALA A 24 -2.39 21.84 -14.63
C ALA A 24 -3.82 21.61 -15.17
N LEU A 25 -4.63 20.79 -14.51
CA LEU A 25 -6.03 20.57 -14.88
C LEU A 25 -6.89 21.81 -14.61
N ASN A 26 -6.69 22.48 -13.47
CA ASN A 26 -7.43 23.69 -13.11
C ASN A 26 -7.08 24.86 -14.02
N ASP A 27 -5.81 25.04 -14.37
CA ASP A 27 -5.37 26.06 -15.31
C ASP A 27 -6.02 25.87 -16.68
N PHE A 28 -6.01 24.66 -17.20
CA PHE A 28 -6.66 24.36 -18.47
C PHE A 28 -8.18 24.59 -18.43
N ARG A 29 -8.85 24.27 -17.32
CA ARG A 29 -10.28 24.52 -17.14
C ARG A 29 -10.61 26.02 -17.05
N SER A 30 -9.72 26.81 -16.46
CA SER A 30 -9.90 28.26 -16.36
C SER A 30 -9.72 28.97 -17.70
N GLU A 31 -8.84 28.49 -18.57
CA GLU A 31 -8.58 29.05 -19.89
C GLU A 31 -9.68 28.70 -20.90
N ARG A 32 -10.39 27.60 -20.75
CA ARG A 32 -11.37 27.10 -21.73
C ARG A 32 -12.66 26.61 -21.08
N VAL A 33 -13.71 27.36 -21.26
CA VAL A 33 -15.08 26.98 -20.86
C VAL A 33 -15.57 25.84 -21.75
N SER A 34 -15.81 24.67 -21.12
CA SER A 34 -16.54 23.48 -21.66
C SER A 34 -15.89 22.74 -22.84
N VAL A 35 -14.91 21.88 -22.53
CA VAL A 35 -14.65 20.72 -23.39
C VAL A 35 -15.41 19.52 -22.79
N ASP A 36 -16.53 19.15 -23.37
CA ASP A 36 -17.32 18.00 -22.90
C ASP A 36 -16.74 16.71 -23.50
N LEU A 37 -16.37 15.76 -22.62
CA LEU A 37 -15.93 14.45 -23.03
C LEU A 37 -17.14 13.56 -23.30
N SER A 38 -17.10 12.80 -24.39
CA SER A 38 -18.11 11.79 -24.65
C SER A 38 -18.18 10.77 -23.52
N LEU A 39 -19.37 10.21 -23.31
CA LEU A 39 -19.59 9.19 -22.26
C LEU A 39 -18.64 8.00 -22.42
N GLU A 40 -18.36 7.62 -23.67
CA GLU A 40 -17.43 6.56 -24.02
C GLU A 40 -15.97 6.90 -23.66
N ALA A 41 -15.56 8.15 -23.91
CA ALA A 41 -14.22 8.63 -23.53
C ALA A 41 -14.06 8.68 -22.00
N LYS A 42 -15.10 9.10 -21.27
CA LYS A 42 -15.10 9.05 -19.80
C LYS A 42 -14.97 7.63 -19.28
N ALA A 43 -15.78 6.69 -19.76
CA ALA A 43 -15.71 5.28 -19.35
C ALA A 43 -14.35 4.64 -19.67
N ALA A 44 -13.76 4.94 -20.82
CA ALA A 44 -12.42 4.47 -21.18
C ALA A 44 -11.33 5.10 -20.29
N LEU A 45 -11.51 6.38 -19.90
CA LEU A 45 -10.62 7.05 -18.96
C LEU A 45 -10.67 6.40 -17.56
N ASP A 46 -11.87 6.19 -17.02
CA ASP A 46 -12.05 5.55 -15.70
C ASP A 46 -11.42 4.15 -15.66
N SER A 47 -11.61 3.37 -16.75
CA SER A 47 -10.96 2.06 -16.88
C SER A 47 -9.43 2.17 -16.95
N LEU A 48 -8.90 3.19 -17.64
CA LEU A 48 -7.46 3.42 -17.73
C LEU A 48 -6.86 3.81 -16.39
N VAL A 49 -7.52 4.69 -15.63
CA VAL A 49 -7.12 5.11 -14.27
C VAL A 49 -7.07 3.91 -13.34
N GLN A 50 -8.09 3.04 -13.38
CA GLN A 50 -8.11 1.83 -12.56
C GLN A 50 -6.95 0.90 -12.89
N ILE A 51 -6.68 0.65 -14.18
CA ILE A 51 -5.56 -0.19 -14.60
C ILE A 51 -4.21 0.42 -14.19
N GLU A 52 -4.04 1.74 -14.26
CA GLU A 52 -2.81 2.41 -13.82
C GLU A 52 -2.61 2.29 -12.29
N ALA A 53 -3.69 2.37 -11.51
CA ALA A 53 -3.65 2.12 -10.07
C ALA A 53 -3.28 0.65 -9.74
N ASP A 54 -3.88 -0.31 -10.47
CA ASP A 54 -3.59 -1.73 -10.29
C ASP A 54 -2.13 -2.07 -10.64
N ILE A 55 -1.59 -1.51 -11.73
CA ILE A 55 -0.18 -1.66 -12.10
C ILE A 55 0.74 -1.09 -11.00
N SER A 56 0.38 0.06 -10.43
CA SER A 56 1.13 0.67 -9.33
C SER A 56 1.10 -0.21 -8.08
N ALA A 57 -0.05 -0.72 -7.69
CA ALA A 57 -0.19 -1.66 -6.57
C ALA A 57 0.63 -2.95 -6.80
N MET A 58 0.62 -3.48 -8.02
CA MET A 58 1.44 -4.64 -8.39
C MET A 58 2.93 -4.34 -8.30
N SER A 59 3.39 -3.16 -8.66
CA SER A 59 4.82 -2.81 -8.57
C SER A 59 5.34 -2.85 -7.13
N ILE A 60 4.50 -2.50 -6.16
CA ILE A 60 4.82 -2.61 -4.74
C ILE A 60 4.86 -4.08 -4.30
N SER A 61 3.86 -4.87 -4.73
CA SER A 61 3.80 -6.30 -4.42
C SER A 61 4.94 -7.09 -5.08
N GLU A 62 5.52 -6.60 -6.18
CA GLU A 62 6.68 -7.21 -6.83
C GLU A 62 7.89 -7.26 -5.89
N VAL A 63 8.11 -6.23 -5.10
CA VAL A 63 9.21 -6.18 -4.11
C VAL A 63 9.04 -7.28 -3.06
N GLU A 64 7.82 -7.54 -2.62
CA GLU A 64 7.53 -8.60 -1.64
C GLU A 64 7.68 -10.00 -2.26
N ILE A 65 7.16 -10.20 -3.48
CA ILE A 65 7.21 -11.49 -4.18
C ILE A 65 8.64 -11.85 -4.57
N SER A 66 9.43 -10.89 -5.07
CA SER A 66 10.82 -11.11 -5.45
C SER A 66 11.75 -11.46 -4.28
N ARG A 67 11.37 -11.06 -3.05
CA ARG A 67 12.09 -11.45 -1.82
C ARG A 67 11.77 -12.86 -1.35
N ARG A 68 10.60 -13.39 -1.69
CA ARG A 68 10.10 -14.70 -1.22
C ARG A 68 10.30 -15.81 -2.23
N PHE A 69 10.27 -15.49 -3.52
CA PHE A 69 10.27 -16.46 -4.61
C PHE A 69 11.33 -16.13 -5.65
N THR A 70 11.93 -17.18 -6.19
CA THR A 70 12.83 -17.05 -7.36
C THR A 70 12.01 -16.78 -8.62
N GLN A 71 12.66 -16.25 -9.66
CA GLN A 71 12.03 -15.95 -10.95
C GLN A 71 11.39 -17.17 -11.64
N ALA A 72 11.88 -18.39 -11.35
CA ALA A 72 11.36 -19.65 -11.88
C ALA A 72 10.15 -20.18 -11.09
N HIS A 73 9.79 -19.56 -9.96
CA HIS A 73 8.68 -20.05 -9.13
C HIS A 73 7.32 -19.77 -9.81
N PRO A 74 6.36 -20.71 -9.79
CA PRO A 74 5.05 -20.54 -10.43
C PRO A 74 4.32 -19.27 -10.00
N SER A 75 4.40 -18.89 -8.72
CA SER A 75 3.77 -17.67 -8.21
C SER A 75 4.40 -16.40 -8.80
N TYR A 76 5.71 -16.35 -9.02
CA TYR A 76 6.38 -15.23 -9.68
C TYR A 76 5.99 -15.13 -11.16
N ILE A 77 5.95 -16.27 -11.85
CA ILE A 77 5.55 -16.35 -13.26
C ILE A 77 4.10 -15.90 -13.45
N SER A 78 3.18 -16.36 -12.60
CA SER A 78 1.76 -15.96 -12.67
C SER A 78 1.58 -14.46 -12.39
N PHE A 79 2.33 -13.91 -11.44
CA PHE A 79 2.35 -12.49 -11.13
C PHE A 79 2.83 -11.66 -12.34
N LYS A 80 3.93 -12.04 -12.97
CA LYS A 80 4.44 -11.37 -14.18
C LYS A 80 3.45 -11.42 -15.33
N ARG A 81 2.80 -12.55 -15.55
CA ARG A 81 1.75 -12.68 -16.58
C ARG A 81 0.57 -11.75 -16.32
N GLN A 82 0.15 -11.60 -15.08
CA GLN A 82 -0.91 -10.67 -14.71
C GLN A 82 -0.48 -9.21 -14.96
N GLN A 83 0.76 -8.85 -14.62
CA GLN A 83 1.33 -7.52 -14.89
C GLN A 83 1.36 -7.22 -16.39
N GLU A 84 1.82 -8.16 -17.21
CA GLU A 84 1.82 -8.05 -18.68
C GLU A 84 0.41 -7.86 -19.26
N ASN A 85 -0.57 -8.60 -18.76
CA ASN A 85 -1.96 -8.49 -19.18
C ASN A 85 -2.53 -7.09 -18.88
N LEU A 86 -2.29 -6.55 -17.69
CA LEU A 86 -2.70 -5.18 -17.35
C LEU A 86 -2.01 -4.14 -18.24
N GLN A 87 -0.73 -4.31 -18.55
CA GLN A 87 -0.01 -3.44 -19.47
C GLN A 87 -0.59 -3.48 -20.90
N GLU A 88 -0.97 -4.66 -21.38
CA GLU A 88 -1.62 -4.81 -22.68
C GLU A 88 -2.99 -4.11 -22.70
N GLN A 89 -3.82 -4.30 -21.68
CA GLN A 89 -5.11 -3.62 -21.54
C GLN A 89 -4.94 -2.11 -21.53
N ARG A 90 -3.97 -1.59 -20.75
CA ARG A 90 -3.62 -0.16 -20.74
C ARG A 90 -3.27 0.35 -22.14
N ASN A 91 -2.45 -0.38 -22.87
CA ASN A 91 -2.01 0.02 -24.21
C ASN A 91 -3.19 0.05 -25.19
N LYS A 92 -4.12 -0.91 -25.13
CA LYS A 92 -5.35 -0.94 -25.95
C LYS A 92 -6.24 0.27 -25.66
N LEU A 93 -6.46 0.62 -24.39
CA LEU A 93 -7.24 1.80 -24.02
C LEU A 93 -6.57 3.10 -24.46
N ARG A 94 -5.25 3.22 -24.29
CA ARG A 94 -4.49 4.40 -24.77
C ARG A 94 -4.60 4.56 -26.29
N ALA A 95 -4.50 3.48 -27.05
CA ALA A 95 -4.68 3.51 -28.50
C ALA A 95 -6.08 3.98 -28.89
N LYS A 96 -7.13 3.51 -28.22
CA LYS A 96 -8.52 3.97 -28.43
C LYS A 96 -8.68 5.47 -28.14
N LEU A 97 -8.14 5.96 -27.03
CA LEU A 97 -8.18 7.35 -26.64
C LEU A 97 -7.33 8.27 -27.54
N SER A 98 -6.33 7.72 -28.23
CA SER A 98 -5.48 8.48 -29.16
C SER A 98 -6.18 8.92 -30.44
N GLN A 99 -7.37 8.39 -30.75
CA GLN A 99 -8.16 8.75 -31.92
C GLN A 99 -9.05 9.97 -31.71
N LEU A 100 -9.11 10.52 -30.49
CA LEU A 100 -9.95 11.69 -30.18
C LEU A 100 -9.38 12.99 -30.75
N PRO A 101 -10.20 14.06 -30.96
CA PRO A 101 -9.72 15.39 -31.32
C PRO A 101 -8.71 15.96 -30.32
N ASP A 102 -7.80 16.83 -30.79
CA ASP A 102 -6.66 17.29 -29.96
C ASP A 102 -7.06 18.06 -28.69
N THR A 103 -8.15 18.83 -28.76
CA THR A 103 -8.70 19.51 -27.59
C THR A 103 -9.24 18.55 -26.55
N GLN A 104 -9.92 17.48 -27.00
CA GLN A 104 -10.40 16.42 -26.11
C GLN A 104 -9.24 15.57 -25.58
N LYS A 105 -8.19 15.33 -26.38
CA LYS A 105 -6.98 14.65 -25.92
C LYS A 105 -6.27 15.40 -24.81
N ARG A 106 -6.26 16.74 -24.87
CA ARG A 106 -5.55 17.54 -23.85
C ARG A 106 -6.27 17.49 -22.51
N ILE A 107 -7.58 17.74 -22.49
CA ILE A 107 -8.36 17.62 -21.24
C ILE A 107 -8.35 16.20 -20.70
N LEU A 108 -8.44 15.20 -21.58
CA LEU A 108 -8.39 13.79 -21.19
C LEU A 108 -7.06 13.43 -20.53
N ARG A 109 -5.92 13.88 -21.08
CA ARG A 109 -4.62 13.65 -20.48
C ARG A 109 -4.53 14.27 -19.09
N LEU A 110 -4.90 15.53 -18.93
CA LEU A 110 -4.86 16.23 -17.65
C LEU A 110 -5.78 15.57 -16.61
N THR A 111 -7.01 15.20 -17.02
CA THR A 111 -7.93 14.50 -16.13
C THR A 111 -7.41 13.12 -15.76
N ARG A 112 -6.84 12.37 -16.71
CA ARG A 112 -6.21 11.07 -16.45
C ARG A 112 -5.07 11.19 -15.44
N ASP A 113 -4.16 12.14 -15.66
CA ASP A 113 -2.98 12.29 -14.81
C ASP A 113 -3.40 12.64 -13.38
N PHE A 114 -4.36 13.55 -13.20
CA PHE A 114 -4.93 13.87 -11.90
C PHE A 114 -5.62 12.66 -11.24
N GLU A 115 -6.53 11.98 -11.93
CA GLU A 115 -7.27 10.85 -11.36
C GLU A 115 -6.36 9.64 -11.10
N ALA A 116 -5.36 9.39 -11.95
CA ALA A 116 -4.37 8.34 -11.74
C ALA A 116 -3.50 8.62 -10.50
N HIS A 117 -2.94 9.82 -10.36
CA HIS A 117 -2.15 10.18 -9.17
C HIS A 117 -2.99 10.13 -7.88
N LYS A 118 -4.25 10.57 -7.95
CA LYS A 118 -5.20 10.47 -6.84
C LYS A 118 -5.49 9.03 -6.44
N ALA A 119 -5.75 8.14 -7.41
CA ALA A 119 -6.01 6.73 -7.15
C ALA A 119 -4.77 6.04 -6.55
N ILE A 120 -3.58 6.33 -7.08
CA ILE A 120 -2.32 5.83 -6.56
C ILE A 120 -2.08 6.32 -5.12
N PHE A 121 -2.28 7.62 -4.87
CA PHE A 121 -2.15 8.20 -3.53
C PHE A 121 -3.05 7.50 -2.50
N VAL A 122 -4.34 7.33 -2.82
CA VAL A 122 -5.30 6.64 -1.95
C VAL A 122 -4.89 5.19 -1.69
N SER A 123 -4.44 4.47 -2.72
CA SER A 123 -3.98 3.09 -2.60
C SER A 123 -2.74 2.98 -1.69
N LEU A 124 -1.74 3.85 -1.87
CA LEU A 124 -0.53 3.88 -1.04
C LEU A 124 -0.83 4.25 0.40
N ASP A 125 -1.69 5.25 0.62
CA ASP A 125 -2.06 5.69 1.97
C ASP A 125 -2.82 4.59 2.73
N SER A 126 -3.74 3.91 2.05
CA SER A 126 -4.44 2.74 2.62
C SER A 126 -3.45 1.63 3.01
N ARG A 127 -2.47 1.35 2.16
CA ARG A 127 -1.44 0.35 2.44
C ARG A 127 -0.54 0.74 3.60
N ARG A 128 -0.16 2.03 3.68
CA ARG A 128 0.59 2.59 4.80
C ARG A 128 -0.18 2.43 6.11
N GLN A 129 -1.48 2.75 6.12
CA GLN A 129 -2.34 2.61 7.30
C GLN A 129 -2.44 1.13 7.75
N GLU A 130 -2.66 0.20 6.81
CA GLU A 130 -2.69 -1.24 7.10
C GLU A 130 -1.39 -1.70 7.77
N LEU A 131 -0.24 -1.36 7.19
CA LEU A 131 1.06 -1.74 7.74
C LEU A 131 1.35 -1.08 9.09
N SER A 132 0.91 0.16 9.30
CA SER A 132 1.07 0.85 10.58
C SER A 132 0.24 0.20 11.68
N MET A 133 -0.99 -0.23 11.38
CA MET A 133 -1.84 -0.99 12.30
C MET A 133 -1.23 -2.36 12.65
N LEU A 134 -0.69 -3.07 11.66
CA LEU A 134 0.01 -4.34 11.90
C LEU A 134 1.24 -4.17 12.77
N LYS A 135 2.01 -3.08 12.58
CA LYS A 135 3.17 -2.74 13.42
C LYS A 135 2.73 -2.45 14.85
N ALA A 136 1.69 -1.65 15.04
CA ALA A 136 1.14 -1.33 16.36
C ALA A 136 0.60 -2.56 17.09
N SER A 137 -0.10 -3.46 16.38
CA SER A 137 -0.61 -4.72 16.92
C SER A 137 0.50 -5.66 17.40
N ARG A 138 1.63 -5.71 16.68
CA ARG A 138 2.78 -6.53 17.10
C ARG A 138 3.49 -5.95 18.32
N MET A 139 3.54 -4.63 18.48
CA MET A 139 4.14 -3.99 19.65
C MET A 139 3.23 -4.08 20.89
N GLY A 140 1.91 -4.15 20.71
CA GLY A 140 0.95 -4.29 21.80
C GLY A 140 0.83 -5.69 22.42
N SER A 141 1.49 -6.72 21.86
CA SER A 141 1.41 -8.10 22.35
C SER A 141 2.47 -8.43 23.43
N VAL A 142 3.37 -7.52 23.74
CA VAL A 142 4.27 -7.68 24.88
C VAL A 142 3.56 -7.18 26.14
N ARG A 143 2.76 -8.05 26.75
CA ARG A 143 2.21 -7.81 28.09
C ARG A 143 3.26 -8.23 29.10
N LEU A 144 3.79 -7.29 29.87
CA LEU A 144 4.59 -7.59 31.05
C LEU A 144 3.66 -8.32 32.02
N MET A 145 3.80 -9.64 32.14
CA MET A 145 2.83 -10.47 32.84
C MET A 145 3.01 -10.48 34.37
N ASP A 146 4.13 -10.07 34.88
CA ASP A 146 4.36 -9.73 36.29
C ASP A 146 5.87 -9.52 36.53
N GLU A 147 6.22 -8.60 37.42
CA GLU A 147 7.58 -8.53 37.95
C GLU A 147 7.76 -9.66 38.95
N ALA A 148 8.77 -10.48 38.77
CA ALA A 148 9.04 -11.55 39.72
C ALA A 148 9.35 -10.96 41.10
N VAL A 149 8.35 -10.96 41.99
CA VAL A 149 8.48 -10.50 43.36
C VAL A 149 9.06 -11.67 44.17
N VAL A 150 10.29 -11.50 44.64
CA VAL A 150 10.88 -12.44 45.58
C VAL A 150 10.19 -12.28 46.93
N LEU A 151 9.35 -13.26 47.29
CA LEU A 151 8.73 -13.31 48.61
C LEU A 151 9.80 -13.45 49.69
N PRO A 152 9.86 -12.53 50.66
CA PRO A 152 10.90 -12.56 51.71
C PRO A 152 10.75 -13.75 52.68
N ASN A 153 9.68 -14.51 52.57
CA ASN A 153 9.46 -15.67 53.45
C ASN A 153 9.99 -16.96 52.84
N ILE A 154 10.87 -17.61 53.53
CA ILE A 154 11.42 -18.93 53.18
C ILE A 154 10.30 -19.96 53.26
N VAL A 155 9.82 -20.43 52.11
CA VAL A 155 8.70 -21.39 52.02
C VAL A 155 9.16 -22.84 52.30
N ALA A 156 10.44 -23.14 52.15
CA ALA A 156 11.03 -24.46 52.43
C ALA A 156 12.55 -24.35 52.65
N PRO A 157 13.17 -25.20 53.45
CA PRO A 157 12.56 -26.22 54.31
C PRO A 157 12.04 -25.64 55.65
N LYS A 158 10.93 -26.16 56.15
CA LYS A 158 10.39 -25.79 57.48
C LYS A 158 11.30 -26.35 58.57
N ARG A 159 12.30 -25.58 58.99
CA ARG A 159 13.36 -26.00 59.93
C ARG A 159 12.80 -26.48 61.27
N SER A 160 11.70 -25.92 61.76
CA SER A 160 11.00 -26.33 62.98
C SER A 160 10.45 -27.76 62.90
N LEU A 161 9.93 -28.14 61.74
CA LEU A 161 9.34 -29.46 61.54
C LEU A 161 10.41 -30.55 61.44
N ILE A 162 11.55 -30.22 60.83
CA ILE A 162 12.70 -31.12 60.75
C ILE A 162 13.35 -31.33 62.15
N ALA A 163 13.44 -30.27 62.98
CA ALA A 163 13.95 -30.34 64.32
C ALA A 163 13.08 -31.22 65.24
N ILE A 164 11.74 -31.07 65.10
CA ILE A 164 10.79 -31.91 65.93
C ILE A 164 10.88 -33.38 65.49
N LEU A 165 10.99 -33.66 64.20
CA LEU A 165 11.10 -35.04 63.72
C LEU A 165 12.43 -35.69 64.12
N GLY A 166 13.54 -34.93 64.16
CA GLY A 166 14.85 -35.38 64.54
C GLY A 166 15.02 -35.62 66.06
N THR A 167 14.17 -35.04 66.93
CA THR A 167 14.19 -35.29 68.38
C THR A 167 13.28 -36.43 68.80
N LEU A 168 12.40 -36.91 67.86
CA LEU A 168 11.46 -38.02 68.17
C LEU A 168 12.01 -39.40 67.74
N LEU A 169 13.10 -39.43 67.00
CA LEU A 169 13.82 -40.63 66.57
C LEU A 169 15.03 -40.88 67.50
#